data_23917d8d85f726ab3dd23a0420f373e4
#
_entry.id   23917d8d85f726ab3dd23a0420f373e4
#
_cell.length_a   1.000
_cell.length_b   1.000
_cell.length_c   1.000
_cell.angle_alpha   90.00
_cell.angle_beta   90.00
_cell.angle_gamma   90.00
#
_symmetry.space_group_name_H-M   'P 1'
#
loop_
_entity.id
_entity.type
_entity.pdbx_description
1 polymer ?
#
loop_
_entity_poly.entity_id
_entity_poly.type
_entity_poly.pdbx_seq_one_letter_code
_entity_poly.pdbx_strand_id
1 'polypeptide(L)'
;FMSTLSQLKRALPKNTVISGLENTRPFECDGLSVYKQEPLAVVLPNNIDQIKKVLEICRKNNTPIVTRGAGTGLSGGATPLKDSVVLGLSKLTQIISIDEERKIAVVEPGVRNLAITEAVEEFGLYYAPDPSSQIACTIGGNVAENSGGVHCLKYGLTVQNVEAIKMLTIDGEELLLTRQDEGIGLLALMNGSEGLLGVITEITVKLTPKPELARLVMAGFSSV
;
A
#
# COMPACT_ATOMS: atom_id res chain seq x y z
N PHE A 1 1.73 4.48 34.74
CA PHE A 1 2.19 4.31 33.35
C PHE A 1 1.11 4.90 32.40
N MET A 2 1.54 5.68 31.39
CA MET A 2 0.63 6.20 30.37
C MET A 2 0.29 5.09 29.37
N SER A 3 -1.01 4.97 29.02
CA SER A 3 -1.44 4.00 27.97
C SER A 3 -0.84 4.35 26.61
N THR A 4 -0.75 3.36 25.70
CA THR A 4 -0.31 3.55 24.31
C THR A 4 -1.08 4.69 23.64
N LEU A 5 -2.42 4.70 23.76
CA LEU A 5 -3.27 5.75 23.21
C LEU A 5 -2.89 7.15 23.72
N SER A 6 -2.66 7.30 25.02
CA SER A 6 -2.25 8.58 25.59
C SER A 6 -0.88 9.04 25.11
N GLN A 7 0.06 8.11 24.96
CA GLN A 7 1.40 8.40 24.40
C GLN A 7 1.31 8.84 22.94
N LEU A 8 0.53 8.15 22.11
CA LEU A 8 0.29 8.52 20.71
C LEU A 8 -0.32 9.92 20.58
N LYS A 9 -1.39 10.22 21.35
CA LYS A 9 -2.03 11.52 21.34
C LYS A 9 -1.13 12.67 21.78
N ARG A 10 -0.18 12.40 22.67
CA ARG A 10 0.80 13.40 23.13
C ARG A 10 1.94 13.62 22.14
N ALA A 11 2.38 12.56 21.44
CA ALA A 11 3.53 12.58 20.57
C ALA A 11 3.25 13.03 19.14
N LEU A 12 1.99 12.96 18.69
CA LEU A 12 1.59 13.22 17.33
C LEU A 12 0.69 14.47 17.25
N PRO A 13 0.63 15.16 16.09
CA PRO A 13 -0.23 16.31 15.90
C PRO A 13 -1.71 15.99 16.19
N LYS A 14 -2.47 17.01 16.58
CA LYS A 14 -3.94 16.90 16.72
C LYS A 14 -4.54 16.35 15.41
N ASN A 15 -5.56 15.53 15.52
CA ASN A 15 -6.27 14.89 14.42
C ASN A 15 -5.47 13.81 13.63
N THR A 16 -4.25 13.49 14.06
CA THR A 16 -3.52 12.35 13.50
C THR A 16 -3.97 11.02 14.13
N VAL A 17 -4.37 11.06 15.41
CA VAL A 17 -4.82 9.89 16.18
C VAL A 17 -6.34 9.93 16.34
N ILE A 18 -7.00 8.95 15.76
CA ILE A 18 -8.45 8.72 15.84
C ILE A 18 -8.72 7.65 16.91
N SER A 19 -9.63 7.89 17.80
CA SER A 19 -10.01 6.94 18.86
C SER A 19 -11.49 7.08 19.23
N GLY A 20 -12.01 6.04 19.86
CA GLY A 20 -13.44 5.93 20.19
C GLY A 20 -14.21 5.16 19.13
N LEU A 21 -15.10 4.27 19.56
CA LEU A 21 -15.83 3.31 18.74
C LEU A 21 -16.43 3.92 17.46
N GLU A 22 -17.14 5.04 17.59
CA GLU A 22 -17.80 5.69 16.46
C GLU A 22 -16.82 6.14 15.37
N ASN A 23 -15.61 6.58 15.78
CA ASN A 23 -14.62 7.12 14.87
C ASN A 23 -13.72 6.04 14.26
N THR A 24 -13.51 4.93 14.98
CA THR A 24 -12.66 3.82 14.53
C THR A 24 -13.43 2.77 13.72
N ARG A 25 -14.76 2.76 13.81
CA ARG A 25 -15.65 1.83 13.12
C ARG A 25 -15.40 1.72 11.59
N PRO A 26 -15.10 2.78 10.83
CA PRO A 26 -14.77 2.66 9.41
C PRO A 26 -13.52 1.84 9.11
N PHE A 27 -12.73 1.52 10.14
CA PHE A 27 -11.47 0.79 10.04
C PHE A 27 -11.54 -0.61 10.66
N GLU A 28 -12.71 -1.07 11.09
CA GLU A 28 -12.91 -2.35 11.78
C GLU A 28 -12.74 -3.59 10.89
N CYS A 29 -12.74 -3.41 9.56
CA CYS A 29 -12.54 -4.45 8.56
C CYS A 29 -11.92 -3.86 7.28
N ASP A 30 -11.52 -4.74 6.38
CA ASP A 30 -11.26 -4.41 4.97
C ASP A 30 -12.48 -4.74 4.09
N GLY A 31 -12.28 -5.01 2.80
CA GLY A 31 -13.36 -5.43 1.90
C GLY A 31 -13.96 -6.79 2.25
N LEU A 32 -13.26 -7.63 3.03
CA LEU A 32 -13.78 -8.86 3.60
C LEU A 32 -14.58 -8.56 4.88
N SER A 33 -15.76 -7.98 4.72
CA SER A 33 -16.58 -7.43 5.81
C SER A 33 -17.18 -8.46 6.78
N VAL A 34 -16.95 -9.75 6.56
CA VAL A 34 -17.41 -10.84 7.44
C VAL A 34 -16.62 -10.83 8.77
N TYR A 35 -15.36 -10.45 8.73
CA TYR A 35 -14.52 -10.33 9.92
C TYR A 35 -14.37 -8.88 10.32
N LYS A 36 -14.69 -8.61 11.57
CA LYS A 36 -14.64 -7.26 12.14
C LYS A 36 -13.95 -7.28 13.48
N GLN A 37 -13.07 -6.34 13.69
CA GLN A 37 -12.41 -6.12 14.96
C GLN A 37 -12.16 -4.64 15.16
N GLU A 38 -12.58 -4.11 16.29
CA GLU A 38 -12.29 -2.73 16.63
C GLU A 38 -10.84 -2.57 17.07
N PRO A 39 -10.10 -1.58 16.51
CA PRO A 39 -8.75 -1.27 16.97
C PRO A 39 -8.75 -0.38 18.21
N LEU A 40 -7.64 -0.35 18.95
CA LEU A 40 -7.37 0.61 20.01
C LEU A 40 -7.42 2.06 19.51
N ALA A 41 -6.82 2.29 18.35
CA ALA A 41 -6.77 3.58 17.68
C ALA A 41 -6.43 3.41 16.20
N VAL A 42 -6.73 4.45 15.43
CA VAL A 42 -6.27 4.61 14.04
C VAL A 42 -5.34 5.82 14.00
N VAL A 43 -4.17 5.66 13.39
CA VAL A 43 -3.21 6.74 13.20
C VAL A 43 -3.04 6.99 11.71
N LEU A 44 -3.22 8.23 11.28
CA LEU A 44 -3.08 8.68 9.89
C LEU A 44 -1.89 9.65 9.78
N PRO A 45 -0.65 9.15 9.68
CA PRO A 45 0.54 9.99 9.61
C PRO A 45 0.60 10.77 8.30
N ASN A 46 1.26 11.94 8.36
CA ASN A 46 1.48 12.80 7.20
C ASN A 46 2.91 12.70 6.66
N ASN A 47 3.82 12.03 7.37
CA ASN A 47 5.21 11.87 6.99
C ASN A 47 5.85 10.68 7.71
N ILE A 48 7.09 10.36 7.29
CA ILE A 48 7.85 9.21 7.80
C ILE A 48 8.21 9.37 9.28
N ASP A 49 8.52 10.56 9.76
CA ASP A 49 8.87 10.79 11.17
C ASP A 49 7.71 10.44 12.11
N GLN A 50 6.49 10.74 11.69
CA GLN A 50 5.30 10.33 12.43
C GLN A 50 5.12 8.82 12.43
N ILE A 51 5.41 8.13 11.32
CA ILE A 51 5.39 6.66 11.26
C ILE A 51 6.43 6.09 12.24
N LYS A 52 7.68 6.56 12.19
CA LYS A 52 8.75 6.14 13.11
C LYS A 52 8.34 6.33 14.58
N LYS A 53 7.65 7.42 14.88
CA LYS A 53 7.15 7.68 16.24
C LYS A 53 6.04 6.69 16.65
N VAL A 54 5.15 6.32 15.76
CA VAL A 54 4.13 5.27 16.01
C VAL A 54 4.81 3.92 16.28
N LEU A 55 5.74 3.53 15.41
CA LEU A 55 6.49 2.27 15.58
C LEU A 55 7.20 2.21 16.93
N GLU A 56 7.91 3.28 17.30
CA GLU A 56 8.61 3.39 18.60
C GLU A 56 7.65 3.19 19.78
N ILE A 57 6.53 3.92 19.80
CA ILE A 57 5.57 3.88 20.90
C ILE A 57 4.90 2.51 20.98
N CYS A 58 4.45 1.97 19.87
CA CYS A 58 3.77 0.68 19.84
C CYS A 58 4.72 -0.46 20.24
N ARG A 59 5.96 -0.46 19.75
CA ARG A 59 6.98 -1.44 20.14
C ARG A 59 7.28 -1.40 21.65
N LYS A 60 7.48 -0.20 22.23
CA LYS A 60 7.73 -0.04 23.66
C LYS A 60 6.60 -0.54 24.56
N ASN A 61 5.38 -0.53 24.04
CA ASN A 61 4.19 -0.95 24.78
C ASN A 61 3.68 -2.34 24.35
N ASN A 62 4.40 -3.07 23.51
CA ASN A 62 3.96 -4.35 22.92
C ASN A 62 2.56 -4.27 22.30
N THR A 63 2.24 -3.13 21.68
CA THR A 63 0.97 -2.91 21.00
C THR A 63 1.09 -3.34 19.54
N PRO A 64 0.27 -4.28 19.04
CA PRO A 64 0.29 -4.68 17.64
C PRO A 64 -0.04 -3.53 16.71
N ILE A 65 0.57 -3.54 15.50
CA ILE A 65 0.30 -2.57 14.44
C ILE A 65 -0.25 -3.32 13.23
N VAL A 66 -1.32 -2.79 12.64
CA VAL A 66 -1.87 -3.26 11.38
C VAL A 66 -1.79 -2.11 10.38
N THR A 67 -0.99 -2.28 9.33
CA THR A 67 -0.88 -1.28 8.26
C THR A 67 -2.12 -1.33 7.37
N ARG A 68 -2.54 -0.16 6.86
CA ARG A 68 -3.73 -0.06 6.01
C ARG A 68 -3.53 0.96 4.90
N GLY A 69 -3.84 0.56 3.68
CA GLY A 69 -4.06 1.47 2.56
C GLY A 69 -5.52 1.96 2.52
N ALA A 70 -6.21 1.71 1.42
CA ALA A 70 -7.64 2.05 1.30
C ALA A 70 -8.58 1.02 1.95
N GLY A 71 -8.09 -0.17 2.29
CA GLY A 71 -8.90 -1.25 2.85
C GLY A 71 -9.83 -1.92 1.84
N THR A 72 -9.48 -1.93 0.56
CA THR A 72 -10.24 -2.57 -0.52
C THR A 72 -9.93 -4.06 -0.68
N GLY A 73 -8.91 -4.57 -0.01
CA GLY A 73 -8.51 -5.99 -0.04
C GLY A 73 -9.60 -6.93 0.48
N LEU A 74 -9.54 -8.18 0.06
CA LEU A 74 -10.53 -9.23 0.40
C LEU A 74 -9.92 -10.39 1.19
N SER A 75 -8.69 -10.23 1.70
CA SER A 75 -7.93 -11.28 2.40
C SER A 75 -7.88 -11.10 3.93
N GLY A 76 -8.42 -9.98 4.44
CA GLY A 76 -8.39 -9.66 5.86
C GLY A 76 -7.08 -9.00 6.32
N GLY A 77 -6.15 -8.71 5.40
CA GLY A 77 -4.83 -8.15 5.73
C GLY A 77 -4.85 -6.79 6.43
N ALA A 78 -5.89 -5.99 6.19
CA ALA A 78 -6.09 -4.70 6.87
C ALA A 78 -7.12 -4.76 8.02
N THR A 79 -7.61 -5.95 8.38
CA THR A 79 -8.49 -6.13 9.53
C THR A 79 -7.69 -5.98 10.82
N PRO A 80 -8.09 -5.12 11.76
CA PRO A 80 -7.37 -4.92 13.01
C PRO A 80 -7.30 -6.20 13.86
N LEU A 81 -6.29 -6.26 14.72
CA LEU A 81 -6.28 -7.16 15.86
C LEU A 81 -6.87 -6.43 17.07
N LYS A 82 -7.37 -7.20 18.05
CA LYS A 82 -7.81 -6.63 19.33
C LYS A 82 -6.66 -5.82 19.96
N ASP A 83 -6.99 -4.64 20.42
CA ASP A 83 -6.04 -3.71 21.06
C ASP A 83 -4.88 -3.25 20.14
N SER A 84 -4.98 -3.45 18.82
CA SER A 84 -3.99 -3.00 17.86
C SER A 84 -4.17 -1.52 17.48
N VAL A 85 -3.10 -0.93 16.97
CA VAL A 85 -3.13 0.36 16.27
C VAL A 85 -3.20 0.12 14.76
N VAL A 86 -4.22 0.66 14.11
CA VAL A 86 -4.26 0.72 12.64
C VAL A 86 -3.40 1.90 12.19
N LEU A 87 -2.38 1.62 11.40
CA LEU A 87 -1.51 2.61 10.78
C LEU A 87 -1.97 2.83 9.33
N GLY A 88 -2.77 3.87 9.11
CA GLY A 88 -3.32 4.20 7.80
C GLY A 88 -2.39 5.12 7.01
N LEU A 89 -1.96 4.70 5.82
CA LEU A 89 -0.98 5.41 5.00
C LEU A 89 -1.62 6.28 3.90
N SER A 90 -2.94 6.47 3.95
CA SER A 90 -3.72 7.15 2.91
C SER A 90 -3.41 8.64 2.73
N LYS A 91 -2.67 9.27 3.66
CA LYS A 91 -2.24 10.67 3.54
C LYS A 91 -0.88 10.84 2.85
N LEU A 92 -0.14 9.76 2.64
CA LEU A 92 1.13 9.77 1.91
C LEU A 92 0.83 9.56 0.42
N THR A 93 0.52 10.65 -0.29
CA THR A 93 -0.04 10.58 -1.65
C THR A 93 0.81 11.30 -2.69
N GLN A 94 2.07 11.58 -2.38
CA GLN A 94 2.95 12.30 -3.30
C GLN A 94 3.47 11.37 -4.40
N ILE A 95 3.42 11.85 -5.66
CA ILE A 95 4.23 11.33 -6.76
C ILE A 95 5.55 12.08 -6.70
N ILE A 96 6.61 11.38 -6.26
CA ILE A 96 7.89 11.99 -5.90
C ILE A 96 8.68 12.36 -7.14
N SER A 97 8.74 11.45 -8.12
CA SER A 97 9.39 11.68 -9.40
C SER A 97 8.86 10.77 -10.49
N ILE A 98 8.98 11.24 -11.74
CA ILE A 98 8.71 10.46 -12.95
C ILE A 98 9.97 10.55 -13.81
N ASP A 99 10.46 9.40 -14.26
CA ASP A 99 11.57 9.27 -15.20
C ASP A 99 11.05 8.61 -16.48
N GLU A 100 10.82 9.45 -17.48
CA GLU A 100 10.28 9.03 -18.78
C GLU A 100 11.23 8.11 -19.54
N GLU A 101 12.54 8.39 -19.50
CA GLU A 101 13.54 7.61 -20.22
C GLU A 101 13.65 6.20 -19.65
N ARG A 102 13.72 6.08 -18.33
CA ARG A 102 13.76 4.80 -17.61
C ARG A 102 12.40 4.14 -17.48
N LYS A 103 11.32 4.87 -17.78
CA LYS A 103 9.92 4.42 -17.65
C LYS A 103 9.61 3.93 -16.23
N ILE A 104 9.91 4.76 -15.26
CA ILE A 104 9.62 4.50 -13.85
C ILE A 104 8.98 5.73 -13.20
N ALA A 105 8.21 5.51 -12.15
CA ALA A 105 7.75 6.55 -11.25
C ALA A 105 8.04 6.13 -9.80
N VAL A 106 8.42 7.10 -8.98
CA VAL A 106 8.62 6.95 -7.55
C VAL A 106 7.45 7.60 -6.84
N VAL A 107 6.75 6.84 -6.02
CA VAL A 107 5.49 7.26 -5.40
C VAL A 107 5.40 6.86 -3.94
N GLU A 108 4.65 7.62 -3.16
CA GLU A 108 4.28 7.28 -1.79
C GLU A 108 3.19 6.19 -1.76
N PRO A 109 3.09 5.39 -0.68
CA PRO A 109 2.23 4.22 -0.62
C PRO A 109 0.73 4.52 -0.68
N GLY A 110 0.31 5.73 -0.31
CA GLY A 110 -1.08 6.17 -0.35
C GLY A 110 -1.55 6.68 -1.72
N VAL A 111 -0.67 6.76 -2.72
CA VAL A 111 -1.06 7.12 -4.09
C VAL A 111 -2.03 6.06 -4.63
N ARG A 112 -3.15 6.51 -5.21
CA ARG A 112 -4.13 5.60 -5.81
C ARG A 112 -3.54 4.97 -7.08
N ASN A 113 -3.85 3.72 -7.31
CA ASN A 113 -3.37 2.97 -8.48
C ASN A 113 -3.60 3.75 -9.79
N LEU A 114 -4.84 4.17 -10.06
CA LEU A 114 -5.19 4.90 -11.28
C LEU A 114 -4.48 6.25 -11.38
N ALA A 115 -4.24 6.93 -10.26
CA ALA A 115 -3.58 8.24 -10.25
C ALA A 115 -2.13 8.19 -10.80
N ILE A 116 -1.47 7.04 -10.74
CA ILE A 116 -0.16 6.85 -11.36
C ILE A 116 -0.30 6.94 -12.88
N THR A 117 -1.27 6.24 -13.47
CA THR A 117 -1.55 6.28 -14.90
C THR A 117 -1.94 7.69 -15.35
N GLU A 118 -2.81 8.37 -14.59
CA GLU A 118 -3.21 9.75 -14.88
C GLU A 118 -2.01 10.72 -14.91
N ALA A 119 -1.08 10.56 -13.95
CA ALA A 119 0.10 11.43 -13.86
C ALA A 119 1.15 11.22 -14.96
N VAL A 120 1.18 10.05 -15.59
CA VAL A 120 2.17 9.74 -16.64
C VAL A 120 1.55 9.72 -18.05
N GLU A 121 0.28 10.09 -18.17
CA GLU A 121 -0.46 10.07 -19.43
C GLU A 121 0.15 10.97 -20.49
N GLU A 122 0.61 12.16 -20.12
CA GLU A 122 1.26 13.13 -21.01
C GLU A 122 2.54 12.60 -21.66
N PHE A 123 3.21 11.62 -21.03
CA PHE A 123 4.40 10.95 -21.55
C PHE A 123 4.07 9.72 -22.42
N GLY A 124 2.80 9.46 -22.70
CA GLY A 124 2.37 8.26 -23.42
C GLY A 124 2.61 6.96 -22.66
N LEU A 125 2.67 7.04 -21.32
CA LEU A 125 2.92 5.92 -20.42
C LEU A 125 1.68 5.58 -19.57
N TYR A 126 1.67 4.41 -18.96
CA TYR A 126 0.68 4.01 -17.96
C TYR A 126 1.26 2.96 -17.00
N TYR A 127 0.61 2.78 -15.86
CA TYR A 127 0.89 1.70 -14.92
C TYR A 127 0.00 0.51 -15.23
N ALA A 128 0.61 -0.63 -15.60
CA ALA A 128 -0.10 -1.75 -16.20
C ALA A 128 -1.01 -2.55 -15.26
N PRO A 129 -0.66 -2.85 -13.99
CA PRO A 129 -1.58 -3.54 -13.08
C PRO A 129 -2.85 -2.72 -12.80
N ASP A 130 -4.00 -3.28 -13.15
CA ASP A 130 -5.29 -2.60 -13.15
C ASP A 130 -6.35 -3.37 -12.34
N PRO A 131 -6.20 -3.49 -11.01
CA PRO A 131 -7.20 -4.15 -10.19
C PRO A 131 -8.56 -3.46 -10.32
N SER A 132 -9.65 -4.21 -10.15
CA SER A 132 -11.02 -3.67 -10.25
C SER A 132 -11.27 -2.47 -9.33
N SER A 133 -10.51 -2.38 -8.23
CA SER A 133 -10.54 -1.27 -7.28
C SER A 133 -9.58 -0.12 -7.59
N GLN A 134 -8.97 -0.05 -8.79
CA GLN A 134 -7.90 0.90 -9.13
C GLN A 134 -8.22 2.38 -8.85
N ILE A 135 -9.50 2.75 -8.87
CA ILE A 135 -9.96 4.11 -8.55
C ILE A 135 -9.76 4.43 -7.06
N ALA A 136 -9.86 3.42 -6.20
CA ALA A 136 -9.85 3.57 -4.74
C ALA A 136 -8.62 2.99 -4.07
N CYS A 137 -8.09 1.84 -4.54
CA CYS A 137 -6.97 1.15 -3.91
C CYS A 137 -5.67 1.97 -4.02
N THR A 138 -4.79 1.79 -3.04
CA THR A 138 -3.49 2.46 -2.99
C THR A 138 -2.38 1.54 -3.47
N ILE A 139 -1.30 2.13 -4.01
CA ILE A 139 -0.16 1.36 -4.51
C ILE A 139 0.53 0.55 -3.40
N GLY A 140 0.62 1.08 -2.18
CA GLY A 140 1.13 0.33 -1.04
C GLY A 140 0.27 -0.88 -0.70
N GLY A 141 -1.06 -0.76 -0.81
CA GLY A 141 -1.99 -1.88 -0.69
C GLY A 141 -1.83 -2.89 -1.82
N ASN A 142 -1.61 -2.42 -3.06
CA ASN A 142 -1.35 -3.31 -4.18
C ASN A 142 -0.08 -4.14 -3.99
N VAL A 143 0.99 -3.55 -3.46
CA VAL A 143 2.21 -4.30 -3.08
C VAL A 143 1.90 -5.31 -1.98
N ALA A 144 1.24 -4.89 -0.91
CA ALA A 144 0.93 -5.75 0.22
C ALA A 144 0.10 -6.99 -0.17
N GLU A 145 -0.84 -6.85 -1.10
CA GLU A 145 -1.70 -7.93 -1.61
C GLU A 145 -1.14 -8.62 -2.87
N ASN A 146 -0.06 -8.10 -3.47
CA ASN A 146 0.41 -8.50 -4.80
C ASN A 146 -0.71 -8.48 -5.84
N SER A 147 -1.42 -7.38 -5.92
CA SER A 147 -2.64 -7.24 -6.72
C SER A 147 -2.39 -7.45 -8.20
N GLY A 148 -3.35 -8.06 -8.86
CA GLY A 148 -3.43 -8.15 -10.31
C GLY A 148 -4.66 -7.43 -10.86
N GLY A 149 -4.93 -7.61 -12.15
CA GLY A 149 -6.06 -7.02 -12.84
C GLY A 149 -6.39 -7.78 -14.12
N VAL A 150 -7.21 -7.20 -14.97
CA VAL A 150 -7.66 -7.81 -16.23
C VAL A 150 -6.47 -8.14 -17.15
N HIS A 151 -5.43 -7.30 -17.14
CA HIS A 151 -4.29 -7.44 -18.03
C HIS A 151 -3.10 -8.20 -17.41
N CYS A 152 -3.26 -8.80 -16.23
CA CYS A 152 -2.17 -9.47 -15.51
C CYS A 152 -1.59 -10.68 -16.26
N LEU A 153 -2.36 -11.33 -17.14
CA LEU A 153 -1.87 -12.43 -17.98
C LEU A 153 -0.71 -11.96 -18.88
N LYS A 154 -0.79 -10.73 -19.40
CA LYS A 154 0.24 -10.14 -20.27
C LYS A 154 1.33 -9.41 -19.49
N TYR A 155 0.93 -8.58 -18.53
CA TYR A 155 1.84 -7.63 -17.88
C TYR A 155 2.29 -8.07 -16.48
N GLY A 156 1.72 -9.15 -15.97
CA GLY A 156 2.02 -9.67 -14.63
C GLY A 156 1.25 -8.96 -13.53
N LEU A 157 1.54 -9.37 -12.31
CA LEU A 157 1.00 -8.81 -11.08
C LEU A 157 1.84 -7.60 -10.63
N THR A 158 1.54 -7.06 -9.45
CA THR A 158 2.28 -5.95 -8.86
C THR A 158 3.77 -6.28 -8.74
N VAL A 159 4.15 -7.48 -8.32
CA VAL A 159 5.56 -7.90 -8.15
C VAL A 159 6.38 -7.78 -9.44
N GLN A 160 5.80 -8.00 -10.62
CA GLN A 160 6.50 -7.84 -11.89
C GLN A 160 6.64 -6.37 -12.32
N ASN A 161 5.88 -5.47 -11.69
CA ASN A 161 5.80 -4.05 -12.05
C ASN A 161 6.33 -3.11 -10.97
N VAL A 162 7.03 -3.64 -9.96
CA VAL A 162 7.73 -2.89 -8.92
C VAL A 162 9.24 -3.10 -9.06
N GLU A 163 10.01 -2.02 -9.12
CA GLU A 163 11.46 -2.04 -9.29
C GLU A 163 12.20 -1.88 -7.94
N ALA A 164 11.63 -1.12 -7.02
CA ALA A 164 12.18 -0.92 -5.69
C ALA A 164 11.10 -0.57 -4.66
N ILE A 165 11.38 -0.83 -3.41
CA ILE A 165 10.55 -0.46 -2.25
C ILE A 165 11.46 0.10 -1.16
N LYS A 166 11.11 1.29 -0.62
CA LYS A 166 11.60 1.70 0.70
C LYS A 166 10.60 1.29 1.76
N MET A 167 11.10 0.79 2.87
CA MET A 167 10.27 0.36 3.99
C MET A 167 10.92 0.68 5.33
N LEU A 168 10.11 0.71 6.37
CA LEU A 168 10.55 0.75 7.75
C LEU A 168 10.33 -0.61 8.41
N THR A 169 11.34 -1.11 9.10
CA THR A 169 11.20 -2.25 10.01
C THR A 169 10.46 -1.83 11.28
N ILE A 170 10.06 -2.78 12.11
CA ILE A 170 9.42 -2.47 13.40
C ILE A 170 10.36 -1.68 14.34
N ASP A 171 11.67 -1.77 14.14
CA ASP A 171 12.68 -1.02 14.89
C ASP A 171 12.84 0.42 14.36
N GLY A 172 12.18 0.76 13.25
CA GLY A 172 12.27 2.06 12.61
C GLY A 172 13.48 2.21 11.69
N GLU A 173 14.18 1.11 11.39
CA GLU A 173 15.25 1.09 10.40
C GLU A 173 14.68 1.19 8.98
N GLU A 174 15.33 1.98 8.16
CA GLU A 174 14.95 2.20 6.77
C GLU A 174 15.71 1.25 5.86
N LEU A 175 14.97 0.47 5.08
CA LEU A 175 15.53 -0.46 4.10
C LEU A 175 15.10 -0.05 2.69
N LEU A 176 16.05 -0.11 1.75
CA LEU A 176 15.78 -0.03 0.31
C LEU A 176 15.96 -1.42 -0.28
N LEU A 177 14.90 -1.96 -0.87
CA LEU A 177 14.87 -3.26 -1.51
C LEU A 177 14.74 -3.05 -3.03
N THR A 178 15.61 -3.66 -3.81
CA THR A 178 15.66 -3.51 -5.27
C THR A 178 15.67 -4.85 -5.99
N ARG A 179 15.41 -4.83 -7.30
CA ARG A 179 15.54 -6.05 -8.13
C ARG A 179 16.97 -6.53 -8.31
N GLN A 180 17.93 -5.64 -8.10
CA GLN A 180 19.37 -5.94 -8.28
C GLN A 180 20.02 -6.48 -7.01
N ASP A 181 19.28 -6.54 -5.88
CA ASP A 181 19.84 -7.05 -4.63
C ASP A 181 20.20 -8.53 -4.78
N GLU A 182 21.42 -8.86 -4.38
CA GLU A 182 21.92 -10.24 -4.39
C GLU A 182 21.33 -11.06 -3.24
N GLY A 183 21.14 -12.35 -3.44
CA GLY A 183 20.68 -13.28 -2.42
C GLY A 183 19.17 -13.52 -2.41
N ILE A 184 18.55 -13.50 -1.22
CA ILE A 184 17.11 -13.73 -1.08
C ILE A 184 16.36 -12.52 -1.63
N GLY A 185 15.42 -12.75 -2.56
CA GLY A 185 14.63 -11.69 -3.20
C GLY A 185 13.64 -11.02 -2.22
N LEU A 186 14.15 -10.18 -1.32
CA LEU A 186 13.33 -9.47 -0.32
C LEU A 186 12.27 -8.58 -0.97
N LEU A 187 12.57 -7.98 -2.12
CA LEU A 187 11.58 -7.21 -2.88
C LEU A 187 10.37 -8.09 -3.26
N ALA A 188 10.62 -9.32 -3.74
CA ALA A 188 9.56 -10.25 -4.08
C ALA A 188 8.77 -10.69 -2.83
N LEU A 189 9.46 -10.90 -1.71
CA LEU A 189 8.84 -11.28 -0.43
C LEU A 189 7.90 -10.19 0.11
N MET A 190 8.22 -8.92 -0.11
CA MET A 190 7.36 -7.80 0.29
C MET A 190 6.04 -7.75 -0.48
N ASN A 191 6.03 -8.23 -1.73
CA ASN A 191 4.81 -8.31 -2.53
C ASN A 191 3.96 -9.50 -2.07
N GLY A 192 2.77 -9.22 -1.56
CA GLY A 192 1.88 -10.21 -0.96
C GLY A 192 2.15 -10.47 0.53
N SER A 193 2.93 -9.61 1.20
CA SER A 193 3.26 -9.73 2.63
C SER A 193 2.15 -9.24 3.57
N GLU A 194 1.09 -8.64 3.05
CA GLU A 194 -0.07 -8.10 3.79
C GLU A 194 0.32 -7.12 4.91
N GLY A 195 1.47 -6.42 4.74
CA GLY A 195 1.99 -5.48 5.75
C GLY A 195 2.64 -6.13 6.97
N LEU A 196 2.86 -7.45 6.98
CA LEU A 196 3.40 -8.19 8.13
C LEU A 196 4.92 -8.04 8.29
N LEU A 197 5.64 -7.66 7.24
CA LEU A 197 7.10 -7.60 7.23
C LEU A 197 7.66 -6.19 7.49
N GLY A 198 6.83 -5.17 7.41
CA GLY A 198 7.23 -3.79 7.63
C GLY A 198 6.27 -2.79 7.00
N VAL A 199 6.58 -1.51 7.16
CA VAL A 199 5.77 -0.39 6.67
C VAL A 199 6.39 0.16 5.40
N ILE A 200 5.70 0.01 4.27
CA ILE A 200 6.15 0.56 2.98
C ILE A 200 6.00 2.08 3.00
N THR A 201 7.07 2.80 2.65
CA THR A 201 7.11 4.25 2.65
C THR A 201 7.29 4.87 1.26
N GLU A 202 7.84 4.11 0.30
CA GLU A 202 8.06 4.56 -1.07
C GLU A 202 8.08 3.35 -2.01
N ILE A 203 7.56 3.51 -3.20
CA ILE A 203 7.54 2.45 -4.22
C ILE A 203 8.02 3.03 -5.54
N THR A 204 8.99 2.36 -6.19
CA THR A 204 9.38 2.61 -7.56
C THR A 204 8.62 1.64 -8.45
N VAL A 205 7.71 2.15 -9.26
CA VAL A 205 6.91 1.37 -10.19
C VAL A 205 7.46 1.45 -11.61
N LYS A 206 7.32 0.35 -12.34
CA LYS A 206 7.61 0.27 -13.76
C LYS A 206 6.42 0.81 -14.56
N LEU A 207 6.69 1.65 -15.54
CA LEU A 207 5.70 2.18 -16.48
C LEU A 207 5.80 1.46 -17.83
N THR A 208 4.66 1.37 -18.50
CA THR A 208 4.54 0.72 -19.79
C THR A 208 4.06 1.74 -20.82
N PRO A 209 4.59 1.75 -22.06
CA PRO A 209 4.06 2.58 -23.14
C PRO A 209 2.60 2.27 -23.42
N LYS A 210 1.77 3.29 -23.63
CA LYS A 210 0.38 3.11 -24.04
C LYS A 210 0.32 2.39 -25.37
N PRO A 211 -0.62 1.43 -25.56
CA PRO A 211 -0.83 0.79 -26.84
C PRO A 211 -1.36 1.81 -27.84
N GLU A 212 -0.81 1.81 -29.06
CA GLU A 212 -1.23 2.72 -30.13
C GLU A 212 -2.68 2.45 -30.60
N LEU A 213 -3.11 1.19 -30.53
CA LEU A 213 -4.41 0.75 -31.04
C LEU A 213 -4.91 -0.49 -30.31
N ALA A 214 -6.21 -0.51 -30.01
CA ALA A 214 -6.95 -1.70 -29.63
C ALA A 214 -7.76 -2.23 -30.81
N ARG A 215 -7.65 -3.54 -31.10
CA ARG A 215 -8.45 -4.23 -32.13
C ARG A 215 -9.17 -5.41 -31.53
N LEU A 216 -10.40 -5.62 -31.98
CA LEU A 216 -11.19 -6.79 -31.61
C LEU A 216 -11.18 -7.79 -32.79
N VAL A 217 -10.94 -9.04 -32.48
CA VAL A 217 -11.16 -10.16 -33.41
C VAL A 217 -12.27 -11.01 -32.84
N MET A 218 -13.32 -11.23 -33.63
CA MET A 218 -14.40 -12.14 -33.27
C MET A 218 -14.36 -13.33 -34.23
N ALA A 219 -14.36 -14.55 -33.68
CA ALA A 219 -14.42 -15.78 -34.45
C ALA A 219 -15.54 -16.67 -33.90
N GLY A 220 -16.37 -17.18 -34.80
CA GLY A 220 -17.43 -18.14 -34.46
C GLY A 220 -17.00 -19.55 -34.86
N PHE A 221 -17.24 -20.51 -33.97
CA PHE A 221 -16.97 -21.93 -34.21
C PHE A 221 -18.25 -22.72 -34.05
N SER A 222 -18.39 -23.82 -34.79
CA SER A 222 -19.55 -24.71 -34.72
C SER A 222 -19.52 -25.65 -33.52
N SER A 223 -18.37 -25.80 -32.90
CA SER A 223 -18.17 -26.59 -31.70
C SER A 223 -16.95 -26.06 -30.92
N VAL A 224 -16.87 -26.43 -29.69
CA VAL A 224 -15.69 -26.19 -28.81
C VAL A 224 -14.69 -27.32 -29.02
#